data_363da515a0c8eef5fe1e40a155fc8255
#
_entry.id   363da515a0c8eef5fe1e40a155fc8255
#
_cell.length_a   1.000
_cell.length_b   1.000
_cell.length_c   1.000
_cell.angle_alpha   90.00
_cell.angle_beta   90.00
_cell.angle_gamma   90.00
#
_symmetry.space_group_name_H-M   'P 1'
#
loop_
_entity.id
_entity.type
_entity.pdbx_description
1 polymer ?
#
loop_
_entity_poly.entity_id
_entity_poly.type
_entity_poly.pdbx_seq_one_letter_code
_entity_poly.pdbx_strand_id
1 'polypeptide(L)'
;QLEEILQISLEMRRRVKEQLKKLGGMEFYDVNFSYIDNETFEEHYVSVPEQGGGKLIPEGICNPGQVYTVSRGKSGMIGVFRLESQMLPGNGKFDRTGLGSDRDAKEATDTAFKYLKANGSRISGTLSTTMKDYIINYQDLQGIGMTSKLALPTLIALCSIALGKPTVSTLAVLGEISISGTMIKVDDLANVLQVCLDSGAKKILLPITSAGDLGSVPAELMGSFNIIFYNSAEDAVFKALGVE
;
A
#
# COMPACT_ATOMS: atom_id res chain seq x y z
N GLN A 1 -11.14 -35.63 7.41
CA GLN A 1 -11.41 -35.49 5.97
C GLN A 1 -10.96 -34.13 5.41
N LEU A 2 -11.26 -33.00 6.05
CA LEU A 2 -10.80 -31.66 5.59
C LEU A 2 -9.30 -31.48 5.77
N GLU A 3 -8.73 -31.93 6.88
CA GLU A 3 -7.28 -31.92 7.10
C GLU A 3 -6.51 -32.81 6.11
N GLU A 4 -7.07 -33.97 5.75
CA GLU A 4 -6.49 -34.82 4.72
C GLU A 4 -6.49 -34.17 3.34
N ILE A 5 -7.58 -33.48 2.97
CA ILE A 5 -7.68 -32.74 1.70
C ILE A 5 -6.68 -31.58 1.67
N LEU A 6 -6.48 -30.89 2.79
CA LEU A 6 -5.51 -29.79 2.92
C LEU A 6 -4.07 -30.30 2.80
N GLN A 7 -3.75 -31.40 3.46
CA GLN A 7 -2.44 -32.07 3.39
C GLN A 7 -2.14 -32.56 1.97
N ILE A 8 -3.11 -33.13 1.27
CA ILE A 8 -3.00 -33.56 -0.12
C ILE A 8 -2.77 -32.34 -1.04
N SER A 9 -3.46 -31.24 -0.80
CA SER A 9 -3.29 -30.00 -1.56
C SER A 9 -1.89 -29.40 -1.38
N LEU A 10 -1.37 -29.35 -0.16
CA LEU A 10 -0.03 -28.87 0.15
C LEU A 10 1.06 -29.76 -0.46
N GLU A 11 0.88 -31.09 -0.39
CA GLU A 11 1.82 -32.04 -0.97
C GLU A 11 1.80 -32.03 -2.50
N MET A 12 0.64 -31.89 -3.14
CA MET A 12 0.55 -31.68 -4.59
C MET A 12 1.25 -30.40 -5.03
N ARG A 13 1.06 -29.28 -4.32
CA ARG A 13 1.74 -28.01 -4.61
C ARG A 13 3.26 -28.15 -4.48
N ARG A 14 3.75 -28.87 -3.46
CA ARG A 14 5.19 -29.16 -3.29
C ARG A 14 5.74 -30.00 -4.44
N ARG A 15 5.04 -31.04 -4.86
CA ARG A 15 5.45 -31.91 -5.98
C ARG A 15 5.45 -31.17 -7.32
N VAL A 16 4.45 -30.34 -7.58
CA VAL A 16 4.41 -29.49 -8.77
C VAL A 16 5.59 -28.51 -8.78
N LYS A 17 5.89 -27.86 -7.65
CA LYS A 17 7.04 -26.96 -7.51
C LYS A 17 8.38 -27.66 -7.73
N GLU A 18 8.55 -28.88 -7.24
CA GLU A 18 9.75 -29.68 -7.44
C GLU A 18 9.90 -30.17 -8.89
N GLN A 19 8.80 -30.55 -9.54
CA GLN A 19 8.82 -30.96 -10.95
C GLN A 19 9.13 -29.78 -11.88
N LEU A 20 8.59 -28.60 -11.60
CA LEU A 20 8.87 -27.39 -12.36
C LEU A 20 10.31 -26.92 -12.22
N LYS A 21 10.92 -27.09 -11.02
CA LYS A 21 12.38 -26.89 -10.84
C LYS A 21 13.22 -27.84 -11.70
N LYS A 22 12.76 -29.06 -11.92
CA LYS A 22 13.45 -30.06 -12.76
C LYS A 22 13.32 -29.79 -14.25
N LEU A 23 12.31 -29.05 -14.67
CA LEU A 23 12.04 -28.71 -16.08
C LEU A 23 12.79 -27.47 -16.59
N GLY A 24 13.84 -27.04 -15.89
CA GLY A 24 14.82 -26.09 -16.42
C GLY A 24 14.44 -24.62 -16.30
N GLY A 25 14.04 -24.19 -15.13
CA GLY A 25 14.22 -22.78 -14.78
C GLY A 25 13.08 -21.83 -15.17
N MET A 26 11.84 -22.28 -15.25
CA MET A 26 10.73 -21.38 -15.00
C MET A 26 10.62 -21.17 -13.50
N GLU A 27 11.21 -20.09 -13.02
CA GLU A 27 10.91 -19.58 -11.71
C GLU A 27 9.48 -19.02 -11.75
N PHE A 28 8.59 -19.63 -10.96
CA PHE A 28 7.26 -19.06 -10.78
C PHE A 28 7.39 -17.84 -9.87
N TYR A 29 7.52 -16.70 -10.50
CA TYR A 29 7.26 -15.42 -9.89
C TYR A 29 5.73 -15.24 -9.91
N ASP A 30 5.14 -14.76 -8.84
CA ASP A 30 3.74 -14.43 -8.70
C ASP A 30 2.74 -15.57 -8.44
N VAL A 31 3.03 -16.47 -7.51
CA VAL A 31 1.95 -17.26 -6.93
C VAL A 31 1.55 -16.66 -5.59
N ASN A 32 0.53 -15.84 -5.60
CA ASN A 32 -0.14 -15.45 -4.38
C ASN A 32 -0.84 -16.69 -3.81
N PHE A 33 -0.49 -17.06 -2.59
CA PHE A 33 -1.14 -18.16 -1.89
C PHE A 33 -2.19 -17.58 -0.95
N SER A 34 -3.41 -18.11 -1.04
CA SER A 34 -4.40 -17.97 0.02
C SER A 34 -4.53 -19.32 0.74
N TYR A 35 -4.83 -19.26 2.00
CA TYR A 35 -5.27 -20.42 2.77
C TYR A 35 -6.55 -20.05 3.53
N ILE A 36 -7.41 -21.03 3.73
CA ILE A 36 -8.61 -20.85 4.55
C ILE A 36 -8.24 -21.28 5.96
N ASP A 37 -8.42 -20.38 6.92
CA ASP A 37 -8.30 -20.72 8.33
C ASP A 37 -9.41 -21.70 8.70
N ASN A 38 -9.04 -22.85 9.25
CA ASN A 38 -9.99 -23.93 9.54
C ASN A 38 -10.87 -23.66 10.77
N GLU A 39 -10.51 -22.68 11.59
CA GLU A 39 -11.30 -22.29 12.76
C GLU A 39 -12.29 -21.16 12.44
N THR A 40 -11.86 -20.20 11.65
CA THR A 40 -12.67 -19.02 11.31
C THR A 40 -13.38 -19.12 9.94
N PHE A 41 -12.94 -20.05 9.09
CA PHE A 41 -13.35 -20.17 7.67
C PHE A 41 -13.05 -18.92 6.83
N GLU A 42 -12.17 -18.07 7.30
CA GLU A 42 -11.73 -16.88 6.57
C GLU A 42 -10.58 -17.21 5.63
N GLU A 43 -10.58 -16.58 4.46
CA GLU A 43 -9.50 -16.69 3.49
C GLU A 43 -8.38 -15.70 3.84
N HIS A 44 -7.20 -16.22 4.16
CA HIS A 44 -6.00 -15.42 4.41
C HIS A 44 -5.08 -15.42 3.21
N TYR A 45 -4.56 -14.27 2.85
CA TYR A 45 -3.65 -14.09 1.72
C TYR A 45 -2.20 -14.03 2.21
N VAL A 46 -1.36 -14.84 1.61
CA VAL A 46 0.08 -14.82 1.88
C VAL A 46 0.77 -14.11 0.73
N SER A 47 1.44 -13.00 1.00
CA SER A 47 2.27 -12.33 0.02
C SER A 47 3.57 -13.12 -0.22
N VAL A 48 3.89 -13.40 -1.48
CA VAL A 48 5.17 -13.98 -1.86
C VAL A 48 6.13 -12.84 -2.22
N PRO A 49 7.29 -12.72 -1.56
CA PRO A 49 8.25 -11.68 -1.92
C PRO A 49 8.73 -11.83 -3.36
N GLU A 50 8.78 -10.76 -4.12
CA GLU A 50 9.48 -10.72 -5.39
C GLU A 50 10.98 -11.01 -5.21
N GLN A 51 11.54 -11.80 -6.10
CA GLN A 51 12.98 -12.06 -6.29
C GLN A 51 13.87 -12.07 -5.04
N GLY A 52 14.19 -13.25 -4.55
CA GLY A 52 15.29 -13.41 -3.61
C GLY A 52 14.97 -13.33 -2.13
N GLY A 53 13.70 -13.33 -1.73
CA GLY A 53 13.28 -13.45 -0.32
C GLY A 53 13.40 -12.14 0.49
N GLY A 54 13.56 -11.00 -0.17
CA GLY A 54 13.47 -9.68 0.48
C GLY A 54 12.03 -9.27 0.77
N LYS A 55 11.85 -8.46 1.81
CA LYS A 55 10.54 -7.86 2.11
C LYS A 55 10.21 -6.78 1.08
N LEU A 56 8.95 -6.70 0.64
CA LEU A 56 8.49 -5.69 -0.34
C LEU A 56 8.61 -4.25 0.18
N ILE A 57 8.39 -4.07 1.49
CA ILE A 57 8.60 -2.80 2.19
C ILE A 57 9.98 -2.88 2.88
N PRO A 58 10.99 -2.13 2.40
CA PRO A 58 12.35 -2.23 2.89
C PRO A 58 12.49 -1.68 4.32
N GLU A 59 13.49 -2.18 5.06
CA GLU A 59 13.76 -1.74 6.44
C GLU A 59 14.40 -0.35 6.54
N GLY A 60 15.03 0.12 5.49
CA GLY A 60 15.71 1.42 5.45
C GLY A 60 14.77 2.61 5.30
N ILE A 61 15.36 3.81 5.33
CA ILE A 61 14.67 5.04 4.97
C ILE A 61 14.51 5.09 3.44
N CYS A 62 13.28 5.28 2.99
CA CYS A 62 12.97 5.43 1.57
C CYS A 62 13.49 6.77 1.03
N ASN A 63 13.56 6.88 -0.29
CA ASN A 63 13.80 8.17 -0.93
C ASN A 63 12.56 9.09 -0.78
N PRO A 64 12.75 10.42 -0.76
CA PRO A 64 11.63 11.33 -0.85
C PRO A 64 10.74 11.01 -2.06
N GLY A 65 9.42 11.05 -1.87
CA GLY A 65 8.44 10.71 -2.91
C GLY A 65 8.14 9.22 -3.07
N GLN A 66 8.78 8.35 -2.31
CA GLN A 66 8.51 6.91 -2.30
C GLN A 66 7.55 6.55 -1.16
N VAL A 67 6.42 5.95 -1.49
CA VAL A 67 5.35 5.59 -0.53
C VAL A 67 4.86 4.17 -0.81
N TYR A 68 4.61 3.43 0.26
CA TYR A 68 3.99 2.11 0.20
C TYR A 68 2.58 2.13 0.77
N THR A 69 1.66 1.47 0.08
CA THR A 69 0.29 1.25 0.54
C THR A 69 -0.11 -0.20 0.32
N VAL A 70 -1.04 -0.68 1.13
CA VAL A 70 -1.59 -2.04 1.03
C VAL A 70 -3.10 -1.92 0.93
N SER A 71 -3.66 -2.52 -0.09
CA SER A 71 -5.11 -2.48 -0.33
C SER A 71 -5.53 -3.57 -1.31
N ARG A 72 -6.84 -3.70 -1.50
CA ARG A 72 -7.42 -4.63 -2.46
C ARG A 72 -7.23 -4.12 -3.89
N GLY A 73 -6.67 -4.96 -4.74
CA GLY A 73 -6.53 -4.72 -6.17
C GLY A 73 -7.75 -5.19 -6.97
N LYS A 74 -7.70 -5.03 -8.28
CA LYS A 74 -8.79 -5.42 -9.20
C LYS A 74 -9.10 -6.91 -9.20
N SER A 75 -8.13 -7.76 -8.95
CA SER A 75 -8.36 -9.21 -8.82
C SER A 75 -9.19 -9.59 -7.59
N GLY A 76 -9.44 -8.65 -6.68
CA GLY A 76 -10.03 -8.92 -5.37
C GLY A 76 -9.00 -9.32 -4.30
N MET A 77 -7.75 -9.54 -4.67
CA MET A 77 -6.67 -9.84 -3.73
C MET A 77 -6.12 -8.58 -3.08
N ILE A 78 -5.57 -8.72 -1.88
CA ILE A 78 -4.89 -7.64 -1.16
C ILE A 78 -3.39 -7.74 -1.45
N GLY A 79 -2.77 -6.62 -1.75
CA GLY A 79 -1.35 -6.58 -2.06
C GLY A 79 -0.72 -5.23 -1.82
N VAL A 80 0.57 -5.15 -2.10
CA VAL A 80 1.42 -3.99 -1.88
C VAL A 80 1.57 -3.19 -3.17
N PHE A 81 1.39 -1.89 -3.04
CA PHE A 81 1.62 -0.93 -4.11
C PHE A 81 2.69 0.06 -3.69
N ARG A 82 3.58 0.40 -4.62
CA ARG A 82 4.62 1.40 -4.43
C ARG A 82 4.37 2.60 -5.34
N LEU A 83 4.47 3.78 -4.77
CA LEU A 83 4.44 5.05 -5.48
C LEU A 83 5.86 5.62 -5.48
N GLU A 84 6.32 6.10 -6.62
CA GLU A 84 7.60 6.79 -6.77
C GLU A 84 7.37 8.11 -7.48
N SER A 85 7.77 9.20 -6.85
CA SER A 85 7.49 10.56 -7.31
C SER A 85 8.75 11.30 -7.71
N GLN A 86 8.60 12.16 -8.73
CA GLN A 86 9.59 13.16 -9.12
C GLN A 86 8.91 14.52 -9.26
N MET A 87 9.70 15.58 -9.08
CA MET A 87 9.26 16.96 -9.22
C MET A 87 10.24 17.73 -10.08
N LEU A 88 9.72 18.48 -11.02
CA LEU A 88 10.48 19.28 -11.99
C LEU A 88 10.02 20.74 -11.95
N PRO A 89 10.86 21.73 -12.33
CA PRO A 89 10.37 23.06 -12.67
C PRO A 89 9.33 22.96 -13.78
N GLY A 90 8.19 23.64 -13.66
CA GLY A 90 7.11 23.50 -14.61
C GLY A 90 5.98 24.48 -14.39
N ASN A 91 4.79 24.11 -14.79
CA ASN A 91 3.62 24.97 -14.78
C ASN A 91 2.37 24.30 -14.13
N GLY A 92 2.60 23.33 -13.28
CA GLY A 92 1.54 22.67 -12.50
C GLY A 92 0.91 21.45 -13.15
N LYS A 93 1.66 20.75 -14.03
CA LYS A 93 1.23 19.48 -14.58
C LYS A 93 1.38 18.36 -13.56
N PHE A 94 0.50 17.38 -13.68
CA PHE A 94 0.56 16.14 -12.91
C PHE A 94 0.49 14.94 -13.85
N ASP A 95 1.63 14.29 -14.07
CA ASP A 95 1.75 13.13 -14.92
C ASP A 95 1.77 11.84 -14.09
N ARG A 96 1.14 10.80 -14.60
CA ARG A 96 0.95 9.52 -13.93
C ARG A 96 1.27 8.38 -14.87
N THR A 97 2.04 7.42 -14.38
CA THR A 97 2.37 6.19 -15.10
C THR A 97 2.02 4.97 -14.23
N GLY A 98 1.82 3.83 -14.85
CA GLY A 98 1.53 2.57 -14.15
C GLY A 98 0.05 2.31 -13.83
N LEU A 99 -0.86 3.27 -14.08
CA LEU A 99 -2.30 3.10 -13.79
C LEU A 99 -3.06 2.36 -14.91
N GLY A 100 -2.43 2.14 -16.06
CA GLY A 100 -3.08 1.51 -17.21
C GLY A 100 -4.35 2.26 -17.65
N SER A 101 -5.42 1.51 -17.94
CA SER A 101 -6.74 2.05 -18.31
C SER A 101 -7.68 2.24 -17.11
N ASP A 102 -7.21 2.04 -15.88
CA ASP A 102 -8.03 2.10 -14.67
C ASP A 102 -8.56 3.50 -14.41
N ARG A 103 -9.88 3.69 -14.60
CA ARG A 103 -10.53 4.99 -14.38
C ARG A 103 -10.60 5.36 -12.91
N ASP A 104 -10.94 4.41 -12.05
CA ASP A 104 -11.13 4.63 -10.61
C ASP A 104 -9.79 4.99 -9.94
N ALA A 105 -8.72 4.28 -10.33
CA ALA A 105 -7.37 4.60 -9.89
C ALA A 105 -6.93 6.01 -10.36
N LYS A 106 -7.21 6.37 -11.62
CA LYS A 106 -6.92 7.71 -12.14
C LYS A 106 -7.70 8.80 -11.41
N GLU A 107 -8.99 8.56 -11.14
CA GLU A 107 -9.84 9.50 -10.40
C GLU A 107 -9.35 9.71 -8.96
N ALA A 108 -8.94 8.64 -8.27
CA ALA A 108 -8.37 8.73 -6.93
C ALA A 108 -7.09 9.60 -6.92
N THR A 109 -6.23 9.43 -7.90
CA THR A 109 -5.00 10.24 -8.00
C THR A 109 -5.28 11.70 -8.34
N ASP A 110 -6.29 11.98 -9.18
CA ASP A 110 -6.77 13.33 -9.45
C ASP A 110 -7.34 14.00 -8.20
N THR A 111 -8.06 13.25 -7.39
CA THR A 111 -8.59 13.71 -6.11
C THR A 111 -7.47 14.22 -5.20
N ALA A 112 -6.37 13.47 -5.08
CA ALA A 112 -5.22 13.87 -4.29
C ALA A 112 -4.58 15.17 -4.79
N PHE A 113 -4.37 15.30 -6.09
CA PHE A 113 -3.74 16.49 -6.66
C PHE A 113 -4.63 17.73 -6.55
N LYS A 114 -5.95 17.57 -6.75
CA LYS A 114 -6.93 18.66 -6.53
C LYS A 114 -6.98 19.08 -5.07
N TYR A 115 -6.92 18.09 -4.14
CA TYR A 115 -6.84 18.38 -2.71
C TYR A 115 -5.59 19.19 -2.38
N LEU A 116 -4.43 18.79 -2.91
CA LEU A 116 -3.17 19.49 -2.70
C LEU A 116 -3.23 20.92 -3.24
N LYS A 117 -3.81 21.14 -4.42
CA LYS A 117 -4.00 22.49 -4.98
C LYS A 117 -4.85 23.38 -4.08
N ALA A 118 -5.92 22.84 -3.51
CA ALA A 118 -6.85 23.59 -2.67
C ALA A 118 -6.34 23.83 -1.25
N ASN A 119 -5.56 22.90 -0.69
CA ASN A 119 -5.22 22.86 0.74
C ASN A 119 -3.70 22.80 1.02
N GLY A 120 -2.84 22.85 0.01
CA GLY A 120 -1.40 22.69 0.19
C GLY A 120 -0.77 23.70 1.15
N SER A 121 -1.29 24.91 1.22
CA SER A 121 -0.85 25.95 2.17
C SER A 121 -1.03 25.56 3.65
N ARG A 122 -1.97 24.66 3.95
CA ARG A 122 -2.17 24.11 5.30
C ARG A 122 -1.09 23.11 5.69
N ILE A 123 -0.45 22.51 4.69
CA ILE A 123 0.65 21.55 4.88
C ILE A 123 1.98 22.32 4.95
N SER A 124 2.24 23.16 3.98
CA SER A 124 3.42 24.03 3.96
C SER A 124 3.25 25.20 3.00
N GLY A 125 3.68 26.37 3.41
CA GLY A 125 3.73 27.58 2.54
C GLY A 125 4.76 27.44 1.39
N THR A 126 5.62 26.45 1.40
CA THR A 126 6.61 26.20 0.33
C THR A 126 6.10 25.28 -0.77
N LEU A 127 4.93 24.63 -0.56
CA LEU A 127 4.32 23.76 -1.56
C LEU A 127 3.82 24.60 -2.76
N SER A 128 4.35 24.30 -3.94
CA SER A 128 3.91 24.96 -5.18
C SER A 128 3.34 23.92 -6.14
N THR A 129 2.07 24.14 -6.49
CA THR A 129 1.37 23.35 -7.51
C THR A 129 1.24 24.10 -8.85
N THR A 130 1.83 25.28 -8.95
CA THR A 130 1.75 26.15 -10.15
C THR A 130 3.10 26.33 -10.83
N MET A 131 4.19 26.22 -10.10
CA MET A 131 5.56 26.40 -10.61
C MET A 131 6.36 25.10 -10.69
N LYS A 132 5.73 23.99 -10.36
CA LYS A 132 6.32 22.65 -10.36
C LYS A 132 5.41 21.67 -11.05
N ASP A 133 5.99 20.80 -11.87
CA ASP A 133 5.34 19.63 -12.43
C ASP A 133 5.67 18.42 -11.58
N TYR A 134 4.72 17.53 -11.40
CA TYR A 134 4.83 16.33 -10.61
C TYR A 134 4.61 15.10 -11.47
N ILE A 135 5.42 14.09 -11.27
CA ILE A 135 5.33 12.81 -11.95
C ILE A 135 5.29 11.71 -10.89
N ILE A 136 4.31 10.82 -10.95
CA ILE A 136 4.25 9.63 -10.09
C ILE A 136 4.14 8.38 -10.94
N ASN A 137 4.99 7.41 -10.65
CA ASN A 137 4.88 6.04 -11.12
C ASN A 137 4.21 5.17 -10.04
N TYR A 138 3.15 4.47 -10.43
CA TYR A 138 2.41 3.54 -9.57
C TYR A 138 2.77 2.12 -9.96
N GLN A 139 3.18 1.33 -8.99
CA GLN A 139 3.65 -0.03 -9.20
C GLN A 139 2.82 -1.00 -8.36
N ASP A 140 2.23 -1.97 -9.03
CA ASP A 140 1.63 -3.14 -8.42
C ASP A 140 2.73 -4.18 -8.21
N LEU A 141 3.19 -4.34 -6.96
CA LEU A 141 4.36 -5.18 -6.67
C LEU A 141 4.06 -6.69 -6.70
N GLN A 142 2.80 -7.08 -6.81
CA GLN A 142 2.38 -8.47 -6.73
C GLN A 142 1.51 -8.93 -7.91
N GLY A 143 1.31 -8.08 -8.92
CA GLY A 143 0.55 -8.43 -10.12
C GLY A 143 -0.94 -8.68 -9.89
N ILE A 144 -1.53 -8.08 -8.85
CA ILE A 144 -2.93 -8.31 -8.46
C ILE A 144 -3.92 -7.35 -9.14
N GLY A 145 -3.43 -6.47 -9.99
CA GLY A 145 -4.21 -5.38 -10.59
C GLY A 145 -4.24 -4.13 -9.71
N MET A 146 -4.23 -2.97 -10.35
CA MET A 146 -4.14 -1.69 -9.64
C MET A 146 -5.33 -1.48 -8.69
N THR A 147 -5.09 -0.83 -7.58
CA THR A 147 -6.11 -0.43 -6.61
C THR A 147 -6.69 0.95 -6.94
N SER A 148 -7.92 1.20 -6.52
CA SER A 148 -8.55 2.53 -6.53
C SER A 148 -8.30 3.34 -5.24
N LYS A 149 -7.64 2.76 -4.25
CA LYS A 149 -7.37 3.40 -2.94
C LYS A 149 -6.02 4.13 -2.97
N LEU A 150 -5.92 5.16 -3.82
CA LEU A 150 -4.66 5.85 -4.11
C LEU A 150 -4.66 7.34 -3.74
N ALA A 151 -5.78 7.95 -3.31
CA ALA A 151 -5.80 9.39 -3.06
C ALA A 151 -4.90 9.77 -1.89
N LEU A 152 -4.98 9.11 -0.74
CA LEU A 152 -4.11 9.42 0.40
C LEU A 152 -2.63 9.09 0.12
N PRO A 153 -2.26 7.89 -0.36
CA PRO A 153 -0.88 7.61 -0.71
C PRO A 153 -0.29 8.59 -1.72
N THR A 154 -1.08 9.01 -2.72
CA THR A 154 -0.67 10.01 -3.71
C THR A 154 -0.42 11.37 -3.07
N LEU A 155 -1.29 11.83 -2.18
CA LEU A 155 -1.10 13.10 -1.45
C LEU A 155 0.21 13.09 -0.65
N ILE A 156 0.47 11.99 0.08
CA ILE A 156 1.69 11.83 0.87
C ILE A 156 2.92 11.82 -0.04
N ALA A 157 2.86 11.11 -1.17
CA ALA A 157 3.97 11.05 -2.13
C ALA A 157 4.29 12.43 -2.73
N LEU A 158 3.27 13.19 -3.11
CA LEU A 158 3.42 14.56 -3.61
C LEU A 158 4.04 15.49 -2.56
N CYS A 159 3.57 15.43 -1.32
CA CYS A 159 4.12 16.23 -0.23
C CYS A 159 5.55 15.81 0.12
N SER A 160 5.83 14.52 0.13
CA SER A 160 7.16 13.96 0.39
C SER A 160 8.20 14.50 -0.61
N ILE A 161 7.91 14.43 -1.91
CA ILE A 161 8.84 14.91 -2.93
C ILE A 161 8.95 16.44 -2.92
N ALA A 162 7.82 17.15 -2.70
CA ALA A 162 7.81 18.61 -2.68
C ALA A 162 8.61 19.19 -1.50
N LEU A 163 8.56 18.53 -0.35
CA LEU A 163 9.28 18.92 0.87
C LEU A 163 10.68 18.30 0.96
N GLY A 164 11.05 17.40 0.05
CA GLY A 164 12.31 16.67 0.07
C GLY A 164 12.46 15.78 1.32
N LYS A 165 11.36 15.33 1.91
CA LYS A 165 11.34 14.52 3.12
C LYS A 165 10.81 13.10 2.83
N PRO A 166 11.59 12.06 3.16
CA PRO A 166 11.11 10.68 3.04
C PRO A 166 10.01 10.39 4.06
N THR A 167 9.23 9.35 3.82
CA THR A 167 8.34 8.79 4.84
C THR A 167 9.18 8.13 5.95
N VAL A 168 8.60 8.03 7.15
CA VAL A 168 9.21 7.26 8.23
C VAL A 168 9.45 5.81 7.78
N SER A 169 10.54 5.21 8.25
CA SER A 169 10.95 3.86 7.81
C SER A 169 9.88 2.81 8.06
N THR A 170 9.78 1.83 7.18
CA THR A 170 8.87 0.66 7.27
C THR A 170 7.38 1.02 7.39
N LEU A 171 6.98 2.15 6.83
CA LEU A 171 5.61 2.65 6.86
C LEU A 171 4.75 2.05 5.75
N ALA A 172 3.59 1.51 6.11
CA ALA A 172 2.48 1.29 5.19
C ALA A 172 1.41 2.35 5.44
N VAL A 173 1.00 3.04 4.39
CA VAL A 173 -0.06 4.04 4.42
C VAL A 173 -1.38 3.34 4.13
N LEU A 174 -2.33 3.41 5.04
CA LEU A 174 -3.65 2.79 4.90
C LEU A 174 -4.77 3.83 5.00
N GLY A 175 -5.89 3.50 4.36
CA GLY A 175 -7.06 4.36 4.29
C GLY A 175 -7.07 5.26 3.05
N GLU A 176 -8.11 6.06 2.96
CA GLU A 176 -8.37 6.89 1.79
C GLU A 176 -8.96 8.24 2.20
N ILE A 177 -8.90 9.21 1.31
CA ILE A 177 -9.53 10.52 1.49
C ILE A 177 -10.45 10.85 0.32
N SER A 178 -11.54 11.58 0.62
CA SER A 178 -12.36 12.23 -0.39
C SER A 178 -11.74 13.55 -0.89
N ILE A 179 -12.34 14.13 -1.89
CA ILE A 179 -11.90 15.45 -2.42
C ILE A 179 -11.97 16.57 -1.40
N SER A 180 -12.82 16.46 -0.38
CA SER A 180 -12.91 17.41 0.73
C SER A 180 -12.01 17.06 1.92
N GLY A 181 -11.24 15.98 1.82
CA GLY A 181 -10.35 15.51 2.87
C GLY A 181 -11.03 14.63 3.94
N THR A 182 -12.28 14.21 3.71
CA THR A 182 -12.94 13.25 4.60
C THR A 182 -12.21 11.93 4.58
N MET A 183 -11.85 11.43 5.76
CA MET A 183 -11.18 10.14 5.92
C MET A 183 -12.15 8.99 5.64
N ILE A 184 -11.68 8.02 4.86
CA ILE A 184 -12.41 6.80 4.54
C ILE A 184 -11.65 5.64 5.19
N LYS A 185 -12.38 4.84 5.96
CA LYS A 185 -11.82 3.71 6.69
C LYS A 185 -11.25 2.63 5.77
N VAL A 186 -10.40 1.80 6.32
CA VAL A 186 -9.84 0.62 5.64
C VAL A 186 -10.89 -0.49 5.64
N ASP A 187 -11.14 -1.03 4.46
CA ASP A 187 -11.96 -2.24 4.32
C ASP A 187 -11.10 -3.47 4.61
N ASP A 188 -11.67 -4.48 5.29
CA ASP A 188 -11.00 -5.75 5.56
C ASP A 188 -9.66 -5.60 6.31
N LEU A 189 -9.70 -4.82 7.40
CA LEU A 189 -8.51 -4.36 8.13
C LEU A 189 -7.60 -5.51 8.57
N ALA A 190 -8.16 -6.62 9.09
CA ALA A 190 -7.36 -7.73 9.58
C ALA A 190 -6.49 -8.35 8.47
N ASN A 191 -7.08 -8.62 7.30
CA ASN A 191 -6.35 -9.16 6.15
C ASN A 191 -5.34 -8.16 5.57
N VAL A 192 -5.69 -6.87 5.53
CA VAL A 192 -4.75 -5.81 5.11
C VAL A 192 -3.54 -5.74 6.04
N LEU A 193 -3.74 -5.81 7.36
CA LEU A 193 -2.64 -5.83 8.33
C LEU A 193 -1.78 -7.09 8.23
N GLN A 194 -2.39 -8.25 7.93
CA GLN A 194 -1.62 -9.47 7.68
C GLN A 194 -0.66 -9.31 6.49
N VAL A 195 -1.15 -8.76 5.38
CA VAL A 195 -0.31 -8.47 4.20
C VAL A 195 0.76 -7.43 4.53
N CYS A 196 0.46 -6.42 5.33
CA CYS A 196 1.45 -5.46 5.82
C CYS A 196 2.59 -6.15 6.59
N LEU A 197 2.26 -7.07 7.50
CA LEU A 197 3.25 -7.82 8.29
C LEU A 197 4.15 -8.66 7.38
N ASP A 198 3.54 -9.44 6.51
CA ASP A 198 4.25 -10.34 5.59
C ASP A 198 5.17 -9.57 4.63
N SER A 199 4.77 -8.36 4.27
CA SER A 199 5.52 -7.47 3.38
C SER A 199 6.61 -6.65 4.05
N GLY A 200 6.70 -6.70 5.39
CA GLY A 200 7.78 -6.07 6.16
C GLY A 200 7.45 -4.72 6.77
N ALA A 201 6.19 -4.27 6.74
CA ALA A 201 5.78 -3.08 7.46
C ALA A 201 5.93 -3.28 8.98
N LYS A 202 6.43 -2.26 9.67
CA LYS A 202 6.50 -2.20 11.14
C LYS A 202 5.68 -1.03 11.69
N LYS A 203 5.38 -0.05 10.85
CA LYS A 203 4.56 1.11 11.17
C LYS A 203 3.38 1.17 10.23
N ILE A 204 2.22 1.44 10.79
CA ILE A 204 0.96 1.54 10.05
C ILE A 204 0.37 2.93 10.26
N LEU A 205 0.19 3.67 9.19
CA LEU A 205 -0.57 4.91 9.20
C LEU A 205 -2.03 4.57 8.95
N LEU A 206 -2.89 4.76 9.95
CA LEU A 206 -4.27 4.28 9.96
C LEU A 206 -5.25 5.42 10.25
N PRO A 207 -6.35 5.58 9.50
CA PRO A 207 -7.35 6.59 9.82
C PRO A 207 -8.05 6.26 11.15
N ILE A 208 -8.30 7.28 11.96
CA ILE A 208 -9.00 7.11 13.26
C ILE A 208 -10.38 6.48 13.07
N THR A 209 -10.99 6.64 11.90
CA THR A 209 -12.26 6.00 11.54
C THR A 209 -12.20 4.47 11.51
N SER A 210 -11.00 3.89 11.39
CA SER A 210 -10.78 2.44 11.44
C SER A 210 -10.51 1.92 12.85
N ALA A 211 -10.42 2.78 13.87
CA ALA A 211 -10.10 2.35 15.23
C ALA A 211 -11.11 1.35 15.81
N GLY A 212 -12.38 1.48 15.44
CA GLY A 212 -13.43 0.53 15.87
C GLY A 212 -13.26 -0.88 15.32
N ASP A 213 -12.62 -1.01 14.17
CA ASP A 213 -12.43 -2.29 13.49
C ASP A 213 -11.22 -3.07 14.05
N LEU A 214 -10.36 -2.43 14.88
CA LEU A 214 -9.21 -3.07 15.53
C LEU A 214 -9.61 -4.16 16.53
N GLY A 215 -10.82 -4.11 17.07
CA GLY A 215 -11.34 -5.16 17.94
C GLY A 215 -11.50 -6.52 17.27
N SER A 216 -11.56 -6.55 15.94
CA SER A 216 -11.64 -7.77 15.13
C SER A 216 -10.26 -8.30 14.68
N VAL A 217 -9.19 -7.55 14.94
CA VAL A 217 -7.83 -7.92 14.55
C VAL A 217 -7.20 -8.80 15.65
N PRO A 218 -6.57 -9.93 15.31
CA PRO A 218 -5.87 -10.77 16.28
C PRO A 218 -4.83 -9.99 17.09
N ALA A 219 -4.78 -10.22 18.40
CA ALA A 219 -3.89 -9.49 19.32
C ALA A 219 -2.40 -9.66 18.95
N GLU A 220 -2.02 -10.82 18.45
CA GLU A 220 -0.66 -11.13 18.00
C GLU A 220 -0.25 -10.25 16.81
N LEU A 221 -1.17 -10.07 15.87
CA LEU A 221 -0.98 -9.20 14.71
C LEU A 221 -0.86 -7.75 15.13
N MET A 222 -1.71 -7.29 16.05
CA MET A 222 -1.66 -5.93 16.60
C MET A 222 -0.34 -5.62 17.30
N GLY A 223 0.21 -6.58 18.05
CA GLY A 223 1.49 -6.45 18.74
C GLY A 223 2.71 -6.33 17.82
N SER A 224 2.55 -6.64 16.54
CA SER A 224 3.63 -6.59 15.54
C SER A 224 3.88 -5.19 14.97
N PHE A 225 2.99 -4.22 15.22
CA PHE A 225 3.03 -2.90 14.61
C PHE A 225 3.08 -1.75 15.63
N ASN A 226 3.69 -0.66 15.19
CA ASN A 226 3.43 0.68 15.74
C ASN A 226 2.34 1.33 14.88
N ILE A 227 1.11 1.41 15.42
CA ILE A 227 -0.01 2.04 14.73
C ILE A 227 -0.01 3.52 15.00
N ILE A 228 0.00 4.30 13.92
CA ILE A 228 0.01 5.76 13.93
C ILE A 228 -1.35 6.22 13.38
N PHE A 229 -2.21 6.73 14.25
CA PHE A 229 -3.51 7.23 13.83
C PHE A 229 -3.41 8.63 13.25
N TYR A 230 -4.19 8.92 12.22
CA TYR A 230 -4.39 10.27 11.69
C TYR A 230 -5.87 10.65 11.69
N ASN A 231 -6.14 11.94 11.86
CA ASN A 231 -7.48 12.49 11.98
C ASN A 231 -7.84 13.52 10.89
N SER A 232 -6.91 13.82 10.01
CA SER A 232 -7.10 14.66 8.83
C SER A 232 -6.09 14.30 7.75
N ALA A 233 -6.28 14.79 6.53
CA ALA A 233 -5.34 14.58 5.44
C ALA A 233 -3.98 15.23 5.73
N GLU A 234 -3.97 16.43 6.31
CA GLU A 234 -2.75 17.15 6.71
C GLU A 234 -2.02 16.39 7.83
N ASP A 235 -2.75 15.92 8.85
CA ASP A 235 -2.19 15.13 9.94
C ASP A 235 -1.56 13.82 9.43
N ALA A 236 -2.21 13.18 8.44
CA ALA A 236 -1.63 12.01 7.78
C ALA A 236 -0.29 12.31 7.11
N VAL A 237 -0.19 13.44 6.40
CA VAL A 237 1.07 13.86 5.77
C VAL A 237 2.14 14.12 6.82
N PHE A 238 1.85 14.87 7.88
CA PHE A 238 2.82 15.18 8.93
C PHE A 238 3.34 13.91 9.61
N LYS A 239 2.46 13.01 9.98
CA LYS A 239 2.82 11.75 10.63
C LYS A 239 3.58 10.81 9.70
N ALA A 240 3.19 10.74 8.43
CA ALA A 240 3.91 9.94 7.44
C ALA A 240 5.34 10.43 7.21
N LEU A 241 5.55 11.74 7.23
CA LEU A 241 6.87 12.34 7.01
C LEU A 241 7.67 12.56 8.32
N GLY A 242 7.09 12.23 9.48
CA GLY A 242 7.73 12.45 10.77
C GLY A 242 8.05 13.91 11.04
N VAL A 243 7.17 14.83 10.62
CA VAL A 243 7.25 16.26 10.90
C VAL A 243 6.15 16.63 11.88
N GLU A 244 6.50 17.35 12.91
CA GLU A 244 5.59 17.93 13.90
C GLU A 244 5.17 19.34 13.51
#